data_c8c28e943b293b947d626416c3f5181b
#
_entry.id   c8c28e943b293b947d626416c3f5181b
#
_cell.length_a   1.000
_cell.length_b   1.000
_cell.length_c   1.000
_cell.angle_alpha   90.00
_cell.angle_beta   90.00
_cell.angle_gamma   90.00
#
_symmetry.space_group_name_H-M   'P 1'
#
loop_
_entity.id
_entity.type
_entity.pdbx_description
1 polymer ?
#
loop_
_entity_poly.entity_id
_entity_poly.type
_entity_poly.pdbx_seq_one_letter_code
_entity_poly.pdbx_strand_id
1 'polypeptide(L)'
;LSVEHGILRDSVERFVRESYPFDKRRKIVDKSESFLQENWQGFSKLGWLGLNLPEEFGGNGGSAVDTMVVAEALGPGLILEPFLETVVIGSKLIQIGYNERQRPELLSNLVGGRLILTFAFAEPQSRYNLSDVQLSAQQNGDQFILNGKKAVVRHANSADKIIVSARTTGDRRDKDGITLFLVDRDSTGLSRQDYRLQDDVPASELIFDNVCLSRTAIMSELDCGLPMIELVVDHGIAMVCAEAVGIMSALYTATLQYVKTREQFGQPIGKF
;
A
#
# COMPACT_ATOMS: atom_id res chain seq x y z
N LEU A 1 12.06 1.51 -21.97
CA LEU A 1 12.78 1.53 -20.70
C LEU A 1 14.24 1.86 -20.92
N SER A 2 14.88 2.62 -20.01
CA SER A 2 16.30 2.96 -20.07
C SER A 2 17.19 1.80 -19.57
N VAL A 3 18.52 1.98 -19.67
CA VAL A 3 19.49 1.03 -19.11
C VAL A 3 19.36 0.92 -17.60
N GLU A 4 19.12 2.06 -16.91
CA GLU A 4 18.92 2.11 -15.47
C GLU A 4 17.67 1.31 -15.04
N HIS A 5 16.57 1.41 -15.80
CA HIS A 5 15.38 0.58 -15.57
C HIS A 5 15.69 -0.93 -15.70
N GLY A 6 16.58 -1.30 -16.63
CA GLY A 6 17.05 -2.68 -16.77
C GLY A 6 17.79 -3.16 -15.52
N ILE A 7 18.74 -2.36 -15.02
CA ILE A 7 19.51 -2.66 -13.81
C ILE A 7 18.59 -2.76 -12.58
N LEU A 8 17.62 -1.85 -12.48
CA LEU A 8 16.64 -1.86 -11.40
C LEU A 8 15.81 -3.15 -11.43
N ARG A 9 15.27 -3.52 -12.59
CA ARG A 9 14.53 -4.78 -12.81
C ARG A 9 15.37 -5.99 -12.40
N ASP A 10 16.59 -6.10 -12.89
CA ASP A 10 17.49 -7.21 -12.59
C ASP A 10 17.77 -7.36 -11.09
N SER A 11 17.89 -6.22 -10.39
CA SER A 11 18.05 -6.18 -8.93
C SER A 11 16.83 -6.76 -8.21
N VAL A 12 15.62 -6.37 -8.62
CA VAL A 12 14.36 -6.85 -8.01
C VAL A 12 14.15 -8.34 -8.32
N GLU A 13 14.33 -8.75 -9.58
CA GLU A 13 14.18 -10.16 -9.97
C GLU A 13 15.17 -11.08 -9.24
N ARG A 14 16.40 -10.60 -9.02
CA ARG A 14 17.40 -11.32 -8.22
C ARG A 14 16.91 -11.47 -6.77
N PHE A 15 16.42 -10.41 -6.16
CA PHE A 15 15.87 -10.46 -4.80
C PHE A 15 14.72 -11.47 -4.70
N VAL A 16 13.76 -11.42 -5.62
CA VAL A 16 12.61 -12.35 -5.65
C VAL A 16 13.11 -13.79 -5.76
N ARG A 17 14.04 -14.07 -6.67
CA ARG A 17 14.56 -15.41 -6.87
C ARG A 17 15.36 -15.95 -5.68
N GLU A 18 16.20 -15.13 -5.06
CA GLU A 18 17.17 -15.57 -4.04
C GLU A 18 16.64 -15.42 -2.61
N SER A 19 15.88 -14.36 -2.34
CA SER A 19 15.44 -14.02 -1.00
C SER A 19 13.95 -14.28 -0.74
N TYR A 20 13.16 -14.49 -1.81
CA TYR A 20 11.70 -14.64 -1.70
C TYR A 20 11.14 -15.85 -2.50
N PRO A 21 11.73 -17.07 -2.36
CA PRO A 21 11.16 -18.25 -3.00
C PRO A 21 9.77 -18.55 -2.42
N PHE A 22 8.88 -19.16 -3.22
CA PHE A 22 7.48 -19.43 -2.85
C PHE A 22 7.33 -20.21 -1.53
N ASP A 23 8.23 -21.14 -1.23
CA ASP A 23 8.21 -21.87 0.05
C ASP A 23 8.50 -20.97 1.26
N LYS A 24 9.27 -19.89 1.08
CA LYS A 24 9.49 -18.89 2.12
C LYS A 24 8.20 -18.09 2.36
N ARG A 25 7.52 -17.68 1.29
CA ARG A 25 6.22 -17.01 1.37
C ARG A 25 5.19 -17.89 2.11
N ARG A 26 5.09 -19.16 1.76
CA ARG A 26 4.18 -20.11 2.47
C ARG A 26 4.45 -20.16 3.96
N LYS A 27 5.73 -20.21 4.37
CA LYS A 27 6.10 -20.22 5.80
C LYS A 27 5.66 -18.96 6.55
N ILE A 28 5.67 -17.78 5.89
CA ILE A 28 5.15 -16.54 6.48
C ILE A 28 3.65 -16.67 6.73
N VAL A 29 2.91 -17.16 5.72
CA VAL A 29 1.46 -17.37 5.82
C VAL A 29 1.12 -18.40 6.90
N ASP A 30 1.81 -19.56 6.90
CA ASP A 30 1.59 -20.65 7.85
C ASP A 30 1.83 -20.20 9.32
N LYS A 31 2.78 -19.29 9.54
CA LYS A 31 3.04 -18.70 10.86
C LYS A 31 2.12 -17.54 11.24
N SER A 32 1.19 -17.17 10.36
CA SER A 32 0.30 -16.01 10.52
C SER A 32 1.06 -14.68 10.64
N GLU A 33 2.31 -14.61 10.16
CA GLU A 33 3.08 -13.37 10.07
C GLU A 33 2.55 -12.51 8.92
N SER A 34 2.50 -11.19 9.08
CA SER A 34 2.02 -10.28 8.03
C SER A 34 2.97 -10.22 6.84
N PHE A 35 4.26 -10.10 7.13
CA PHE A 35 5.40 -10.09 6.20
C PHE A 35 6.70 -10.29 7.00
N LEU A 36 7.85 -10.38 6.34
CA LEU A 36 9.16 -10.48 7.02
C LEU A 36 9.83 -9.11 7.12
N GLN A 37 10.12 -8.69 8.35
CA GLN A 37 10.83 -7.45 8.62
C GLN A 37 12.21 -7.42 7.96
N GLU A 38 12.89 -8.56 7.82
CA GLU A 38 14.17 -8.65 7.12
C GLU A 38 14.06 -8.30 5.63
N ASN A 39 12.97 -8.70 4.97
CA ASN A 39 12.71 -8.37 3.57
C ASN A 39 12.42 -6.87 3.42
N TRP A 40 11.60 -6.32 4.31
CA TRP A 40 11.29 -4.89 4.34
C TRP A 40 12.56 -4.04 4.52
N GLN A 41 13.45 -4.44 5.44
CA GLN A 41 14.76 -3.83 5.60
C GLN A 41 15.66 -4.03 4.37
N GLY A 42 15.51 -5.15 3.68
CA GLY A 42 16.14 -5.40 2.38
C GLY A 42 15.70 -4.37 1.33
N PHE A 43 14.40 -4.09 1.22
CA PHE A 43 13.84 -3.07 0.33
C PHE A 43 14.39 -1.68 0.64
N SER A 44 14.51 -1.32 1.93
CA SER A 44 15.13 -0.08 2.36
C SER A 44 16.59 0.02 1.91
N LYS A 45 17.41 -1.02 2.15
CA LYS A 45 18.84 -1.06 1.77
C LYS A 45 19.06 -1.00 0.26
N LEU A 46 18.12 -1.54 -0.53
CA LEU A 46 18.15 -1.49 -2.00
C LEU A 46 17.58 -0.18 -2.56
N GLY A 47 17.12 0.74 -1.69
CA GLY A 47 16.58 2.04 -2.08
C GLY A 47 15.14 2.01 -2.62
N TRP A 48 14.45 0.87 -2.56
CA TRP A 48 13.12 0.75 -3.16
C TRP A 48 12.03 1.49 -2.38
N LEU A 49 12.23 1.71 -1.07
CA LEU A 49 11.25 2.44 -0.25
C LEU A 49 11.27 3.94 -0.53
N GLY A 50 12.39 4.48 -1.00
CA GLY A 50 12.54 5.89 -1.34
C GLY A 50 12.54 6.20 -2.84
N LEU A 51 12.12 5.25 -3.67
CA LEU A 51 12.33 5.29 -5.12
C LEU A 51 11.82 6.56 -5.78
N ASN A 52 10.60 6.97 -5.46
CA ASN A 52 9.90 8.15 -6.01
C ASN A 52 9.90 9.36 -5.06
N LEU A 53 10.73 9.32 -4.01
CA LEU A 53 10.86 10.42 -3.06
C LEU A 53 12.01 11.34 -3.44
N PRO A 54 11.92 12.66 -3.14
CA PRO A 54 13.02 13.59 -3.30
C PRO A 54 14.27 13.19 -2.49
N GLU A 55 15.44 13.51 -3.02
CA GLU A 55 16.74 13.23 -2.38
C GLU A 55 16.89 13.91 -1.02
N GLU A 56 16.29 15.08 -0.82
CA GLU A 56 16.27 15.79 0.47
C GLU A 56 15.66 15.00 1.63
N PHE A 57 14.80 14.00 1.32
CA PHE A 57 14.21 13.07 2.30
C PHE A 57 14.90 11.69 2.30
N GLY A 58 16.03 11.57 1.62
CA GLY A 58 16.77 10.31 1.47
C GLY A 58 16.23 9.41 0.37
N GLY A 59 15.38 9.93 -0.50
CA GLY A 59 14.87 9.22 -1.68
C GLY A 59 15.84 9.25 -2.86
N ASN A 60 15.43 8.63 -3.97
CA ASN A 60 16.25 8.50 -5.18
C ASN A 60 15.82 9.49 -6.30
N GLY A 61 14.81 10.32 -6.07
CA GLY A 61 14.31 11.27 -7.07
C GLY A 61 13.70 10.63 -8.32
N GLY A 62 13.35 9.33 -8.24
CA GLY A 62 12.81 8.56 -9.35
C GLY A 62 11.36 8.95 -9.70
N SER A 63 10.88 8.35 -10.76
CA SER A 63 9.56 8.61 -11.36
C SER A 63 8.55 7.47 -11.08
N ALA A 64 7.32 7.66 -11.51
CA ALA A 64 6.32 6.60 -11.49
C ALA A 64 6.73 5.39 -12.38
N VAL A 65 7.57 5.60 -13.40
CA VAL A 65 8.07 4.52 -14.25
C VAL A 65 9.04 3.61 -13.48
N ASP A 66 9.89 4.19 -12.62
CA ASP A 66 10.79 3.41 -11.77
C ASP A 66 9.98 2.54 -10.79
N THR A 67 8.95 3.13 -10.17
CA THR A 67 8.03 2.40 -9.28
C THR A 67 7.29 1.29 -10.02
N MET A 68 6.84 1.54 -11.26
CA MET A 68 6.20 0.54 -12.12
C MET A 68 7.15 -0.64 -12.41
N VAL A 69 8.42 -0.37 -12.73
CA VAL A 69 9.43 -1.42 -12.98
C VAL A 69 9.61 -2.31 -11.76
N VAL A 70 9.67 -1.70 -10.55
CA VAL A 70 9.76 -2.48 -9.30
C VAL A 70 8.49 -3.29 -9.06
N ALA A 71 7.30 -2.70 -9.20
CA ALA A 71 6.03 -3.39 -8.99
C ALA A 71 5.87 -4.59 -9.94
N GLU A 72 6.20 -4.43 -11.24
CA GLU A 72 6.16 -5.51 -12.23
C GLU A 72 7.14 -6.64 -11.85
N ALA A 73 8.37 -6.30 -11.46
CA ALA A 73 9.38 -7.28 -11.11
C ALA A 73 9.15 -7.98 -9.75
N LEU A 74 8.41 -7.36 -8.83
CA LEU A 74 7.97 -7.97 -7.57
C LEU A 74 6.80 -8.95 -7.75
N GLY A 75 5.96 -8.74 -8.78
CA GLY A 75 4.76 -9.54 -9.05
C GLY A 75 4.99 -11.07 -9.02
N PRO A 76 6.02 -11.62 -9.69
CA PRO A 76 6.32 -13.06 -9.67
C PRO A 76 6.52 -13.66 -8.27
N GLY A 77 6.95 -12.84 -7.31
CA GLY A 77 7.14 -13.25 -5.91
C GLY A 77 5.85 -13.33 -5.10
N LEU A 78 4.76 -12.71 -5.56
CA LEU A 78 3.52 -12.54 -4.78
C LEU A 78 3.83 -12.03 -3.37
N ILE A 79 4.60 -10.95 -3.29
CA ILE A 79 5.14 -10.44 -2.04
C ILE A 79 4.06 -10.06 -1.04
N LEU A 80 4.37 -10.21 0.25
CA LEU A 80 3.46 -9.86 1.35
C LEU A 80 3.84 -8.54 2.03
N GLU A 81 4.94 -7.95 1.65
CA GLU A 81 5.41 -6.66 2.18
C GLU A 81 4.51 -5.51 1.70
N PRO A 82 4.26 -4.48 2.56
CA PRO A 82 3.30 -3.39 2.28
C PRO A 82 3.84 -2.36 1.27
N PHE A 83 4.34 -2.83 0.11
CA PHE A 83 4.93 -1.94 -0.91
C PHE A 83 3.89 -0.99 -1.51
N LEU A 84 2.74 -1.51 -1.92
CA LEU A 84 1.66 -0.70 -2.49
C LEU A 84 1.15 0.33 -1.48
N GLU A 85 0.85 -0.10 -0.26
CA GLU A 85 0.22 0.73 0.77
C GLU A 85 1.17 1.81 1.26
N THR A 86 2.44 1.46 1.51
CA THR A 86 3.40 2.37 2.12
C THR A 86 4.16 3.18 1.07
N VAL A 87 4.74 2.51 0.05
CA VAL A 87 5.65 3.17 -0.91
C VAL A 87 4.87 3.90 -2.00
N VAL A 88 3.79 3.31 -2.52
CA VAL A 88 3.03 3.91 -3.62
C VAL A 88 2.04 4.94 -3.10
N ILE A 89 1.13 4.51 -2.21
CA ILE A 89 -0.01 5.33 -1.76
C ILE A 89 0.41 6.24 -0.59
N GLY A 90 0.93 5.66 0.49
CA GLY A 90 1.25 6.36 1.73
C GLY A 90 2.29 7.46 1.53
N SER A 91 3.40 7.13 0.87
CA SER A 91 4.46 8.11 0.59
C SER A 91 3.94 9.29 -0.24
N LYS A 92 3.11 9.00 -1.25
CA LYS A 92 2.52 10.03 -2.10
C LYS A 92 1.58 10.95 -1.34
N LEU A 93 0.72 10.39 -0.47
CA LEU A 93 -0.15 11.19 0.40
C LEU A 93 0.64 12.10 1.34
N ILE A 94 1.76 11.61 1.91
CA ILE A 94 2.64 12.44 2.73
C ILE A 94 3.30 13.55 1.91
N GLN A 95 3.76 13.26 0.66
CA GLN A 95 4.41 14.26 -0.20
C GLN A 95 3.50 15.43 -0.56
N ILE A 96 2.25 15.14 -0.93
CA ILE A 96 1.28 16.15 -1.38
C ILE A 96 0.42 16.71 -0.24
N GLY A 97 0.52 16.14 0.95
CA GLY A 97 -0.27 16.51 2.12
C GLY A 97 0.14 17.85 2.73
N TYR A 98 -0.75 18.42 3.56
CA TYR A 98 -0.56 19.71 4.23
C TYR A 98 0.25 19.64 5.54
N ASN A 99 0.73 18.47 5.91
CA ASN A 99 1.50 18.22 7.14
C ASN A 99 3.00 18.57 6.98
N GLU A 100 3.33 19.75 6.48
CA GLU A 100 4.70 20.18 6.12
C GLU A 100 5.72 20.01 7.24
N ARG A 101 5.31 20.24 8.50
CA ARG A 101 6.21 20.11 9.66
C ARG A 101 6.61 18.65 9.94
N GLN A 102 5.72 17.70 9.69
CA GLN A 102 5.94 16.27 9.96
C GLN A 102 6.53 15.54 8.75
N ARG A 103 6.34 16.09 7.54
CA ARG A 103 6.73 15.48 6.26
C ARG A 103 8.18 14.97 6.23
N PRO A 104 9.21 15.76 6.60
CA PRO A 104 10.60 15.32 6.54
C PRO A 104 10.86 14.09 7.42
N GLU A 105 10.34 14.09 8.63
CA GLU A 105 10.49 12.98 9.57
C GLU A 105 9.77 11.73 9.08
N LEU A 106 8.52 11.87 8.64
CA LEU A 106 7.71 10.75 8.13
C LEU A 106 8.38 10.11 6.91
N LEU A 107 8.80 10.91 5.92
CA LEU A 107 9.44 10.40 4.71
C LEU A 107 10.81 9.77 4.99
N SER A 108 11.64 10.38 5.83
CA SER A 108 12.93 9.81 6.23
C SER A 108 12.76 8.47 6.99
N ASN A 109 11.77 8.37 7.86
CA ASN A 109 11.46 7.10 8.55
C ASN A 109 10.93 6.04 7.58
N LEU A 110 10.13 6.41 6.60
CA LEU A 110 9.63 5.51 5.54
C LEU A 110 10.80 4.96 4.73
N VAL A 111 11.69 5.82 4.21
CA VAL A 111 12.87 5.40 3.44
C VAL A 111 13.76 4.47 4.26
N GLY A 112 13.93 4.75 5.55
CA GLY A 112 14.68 3.89 6.48
C GLY A 112 13.99 2.58 6.86
N GLY A 113 12.78 2.31 6.35
CA GLY A 113 12.00 1.12 6.66
C GLY A 113 11.50 1.07 8.12
N ARG A 114 11.45 2.22 8.81
CA ARG A 114 11.00 2.37 10.18
C ARG A 114 9.55 2.84 10.32
N LEU A 115 8.92 3.22 9.21
CA LEU A 115 7.53 3.67 9.16
C LEU A 115 6.78 2.87 8.10
N ILE A 116 5.72 2.22 8.52
CA ILE A 116 4.75 1.54 7.66
C ILE A 116 3.46 2.34 7.68
N LEU A 117 2.96 2.67 6.49
CA LEU A 117 1.73 3.41 6.29
C LEU A 117 0.69 2.52 5.61
N THR A 118 -0.58 2.76 5.94
CA THR A 118 -1.70 2.27 5.14
C THR A 118 -2.75 3.34 4.95
N PHE A 119 -3.63 3.15 3.97
CA PHE A 119 -4.70 4.09 3.64
C PHE A 119 -6.07 3.45 3.83
N ALA A 120 -6.83 3.97 4.77
CA ALA A 120 -8.19 3.56 5.09
C ALA A 120 -9.21 4.49 4.40
N PHE A 121 -9.58 4.19 3.16
CA PHE A 121 -10.56 4.96 2.39
C PHE A 121 -11.87 4.20 2.17
N ALA A 122 -11.82 2.88 1.97
CA ALA A 122 -12.98 2.06 1.68
C ALA A 122 -13.88 1.87 2.93
N GLU A 123 -15.18 1.84 2.71
CA GLU A 123 -16.19 1.56 3.72
C GLU A 123 -17.15 0.45 3.25
N PRO A 124 -17.85 -0.28 4.14
CA PRO A 124 -18.68 -1.42 3.75
C PRO A 124 -19.71 -1.12 2.66
N GLN A 125 -20.24 0.10 2.64
CA GLN A 125 -21.26 0.55 1.68
C GLN A 125 -20.69 1.23 0.43
N SER A 126 -19.42 1.71 0.49
CA SER A 126 -18.86 2.59 -0.56
C SER A 126 -18.57 1.87 -1.87
N ARG A 127 -18.27 0.57 -1.82
CA ARG A 127 -17.78 -0.21 -2.97
C ARG A 127 -16.62 0.53 -3.65
N TYR A 128 -16.81 1.01 -4.90
CA TYR A 128 -15.80 1.73 -5.68
C TYR A 128 -16.02 3.25 -5.72
N ASN A 129 -17.03 3.78 -4.99
CA ASN A 129 -17.31 5.21 -4.96
C ASN A 129 -16.46 5.88 -3.87
N LEU A 130 -15.43 6.62 -4.27
CA LEU A 130 -14.48 7.28 -3.39
C LEU A 130 -15.09 8.44 -2.60
N SER A 131 -16.20 9.04 -3.09
CA SER A 131 -16.92 10.10 -2.36
C SER A 131 -17.95 9.58 -1.34
N ASP A 132 -18.26 8.26 -1.36
CA ASP A 132 -19.23 7.66 -0.43
C ASP A 132 -18.56 7.40 0.93
N VAL A 133 -18.40 8.48 1.72
CA VAL A 133 -17.74 8.46 3.03
C VAL A 133 -18.76 8.74 4.12
N GLN A 134 -18.94 7.80 5.03
CA GLN A 134 -19.87 7.85 6.17
C GLN A 134 -19.14 8.01 7.51
N LEU A 135 -17.87 7.58 7.62
CA LEU A 135 -17.04 7.85 8.79
C LEU A 135 -16.98 9.36 9.02
N SER A 136 -17.48 9.82 10.14
CA SER A 136 -17.56 11.25 10.46
C SER A 136 -16.35 11.74 11.22
N ALA A 137 -15.98 12.99 11.01
CA ALA A 137 -14.99 13.72 11.81
C ALA A 137 -15.59 15.04 12.26
N GLN A 138 -16.08 15.10 13.50
CA GLN A 138 -16.70 16.29 14.09
C GLN A 138 -15.64 17.16 14.75
N GLN A 139 -15.59 18.44 14.37
CA GLN A 139 -14.70 19.39 15.03
C GLN A 139 -15.22 19.73 16.42
N ASN A 140 -14.33 19.66 17.42
CA ASN A 140 -14.57 20.05 18.79
C ASN A 140 -13.39 20.92 19.28
N GLY A 141 -13.53 22.25 19.17
CA GLY A 141 -12.44 23.19 19.39
C GLY A 141 -11.26 22.94 18.43
N ASP A 142 -10.08 22.67 18.97
CA ASP A 142 -8.87 22.35 18.20
C ASP A 142 -8.69 20.85 17.90
N GLN A 143 -9.69 20.04 18.17
CA GLN A 143 -9.68 18.62 17.96
C GLN A 143 -10.74 18.18 16.96
N PHE A 144 -10.57 16.99 16.41
CA PHE A 144 -11.56 16.26 15.61
C PHE A 144 -11.88 14.93 16.28
N ILE A 145 -13.15 14.59 16.36
CA ILE A 145 -13.63 13.32 16.93
C ILE A 145 -14.13 12.46 15.78
N LEU A 146 -13.46 11.33 15.55
CA LEU A 146 -13.78 10.40 14.47
C LEU A 146 -14.69 9.29 15.00
N ASN A 147 -15.78 9.02 14.26
CA ASN A 147 -16.73 7.96 14.53
C ASN A 147 -17.15 7.25 13.24
N GLY A 148 -17.06 5.92 13.20
CA GLY A 148 -17.49 5.13 12.05
C GLY A 148 -16.61 3.92 11.80
N LYS A 149 -16.59 3.43 10.55
CA LYS A 149 -15.88 2.20 10.17
C LYS A 149 -15.17 2.37 8.84
N LYS A 150 -14.04 1.68 8.70
CA LYS A 150 -13.34 1.45 7.42
C LYS A 150 -13.21 -0.04 7.19
N ALA A 151 -13.32 -0.45 5.94
CA ALA A 151 -13.30 -1.85 5.54
C ALA A 151 -12.11 -2.16 4.65
N VAL A 152 -11.64 -3.41 4.68
CA VAL A 152 -10.60 -3.94 3.81
C VAL A 152 -9.32 -3.08 3.83
N VAL A 153 -8.94 -2.62 5.02
CA VAL A 153 -7.71 -1.82 5.18
C VAL A 153 -6.51 -2.76 5.19
N ARG A 154 -5.83 -2.86 4.03
CA ARG A 154 -4.68 -3.75 3.84
C ARG A 154 -3.55 -3.31 4.77
N HIS A 155 -2.86 -4.28 5.38
CA HIS A 155 -1.74 -4.08 6.31
C HIS A 155 -2.02 -3.20 7.55
N ALA A 156 -3.28 -2.92 7.90
CA ALA A 156 -3.60 -2.12 9.09
C ALA A 156 -3.07 -2.74 10.39
N ASN A 157 -2.94 -4.07 10.43
CA ASN A 157 -2.36 -4.78 11.58
C ASN A 157 -0.85 -4.55 11.75
N SER A 158 -0.16 -4.10 10.71
CA SER A 158 1.29 -3.90 10.67
C SER A 158 1.69 -2.43 10.52
N ALA A 159 0.74 -1.56 10.13
CA ALA A 159 1.00 -0.14 9.94
C ALA A 159 1.29 0.54 11.29
N ASP A 160 2.21 1.48 11.29
CA ASP A 160 2.48 2.36 12.43
C ASP A 160 1.49 3.52 12.46
N LYS A 161 1.14 4.03 11.27
CA LYS A 161 0.16 5.10 11.09
C LYS A 161 -0.79 4.76 9.94
N ILE A 162 -2.02 5.21 10.10
CA ILE A 162 -3.13 4.99 9.17
C ILE A 162 -3.59 6.34 8.64
N ILE A 163 -3.56 6.52 7.33
CA ILE A 163 -4.19 7.68 6.69
C ILE A 163 -5.67 7.34 6.53
N VAL A 164 -6.56 8.22 6.98
CA VAL A 164 -8.00 7.95 7.03
C VAL A 164 -8.76 9.06 6.34
N SER A 165 -9.67 8.72 5.41
CA SER A 165 -10.64 9.67 4.87
C SER A 165 -11.85 9.75 5.79
N ALA A 166 -12.31 10.97 6.12
CA ALA A 166 -13.47 11.18 6.98
C ALA A 166 -14.34 12.33 6.46
N ARG A 167 -15.64 12.26 6.73
CA ARG A 167 -16.62 13.29 6.41
C ARG A 167 -16.59 14.37 7.49
N THR A 168 -16.17 15.57 7.12
CA THR A 168 -16.12 16.74 8.00
C THR A 168 -17.33 17.65 7.81
N THR A 169 -17.88 17.73 6.57
CA THR A 169 -19.11 18.51 6.24
C THR A 169 -19.88 17.84 5.10
N GLY A 170 -21.07 18.36 4.81
CA GLY A 170 -21.91 17.91 3.69
C GLY A 170 -22.55 16.54 3.88
N ASP A 171 -23.22 16.08 2.83
CA ASP A 171 -23.86 14.78 2.79
C ASP A 171 -22.89 13.65 2.41
N ARG A 172 -23.25 12.41 2.72
CA ARG A 172 -22.44 11.20 2.59
C ARG A 172 -21.71 11.05 1.24
N ARG A 173 -22.33 11.51 0.14
CA ARG A 173 -21.83 11.34 -1.23
C ARG A 173 -21.37 12.63 -1.89
N ASP A 174 -21.37 13.72 -1.15
CA ASP A 174 -20.85 14.98 -1.67
C ASP A 174 -19.36 14.84 -1.98
N LYS A 175 -18.92 15.49 -3.05
CA LYS A 175 -17.51 15.50 -3.45
C LYS A 175 -16.67 16.37 -2.53
N ASP A 176 -17.26 17.46 -2.02
CA ASP A 176 -16.67 18.30 -0.98
C ASP A 176 -17.02 17.75 0.41
N GLY A 177 -16.29 18.19 1.43
CA GLY A 177 -16.53 17.81 2.82
C GLY A 177 -15.80 16.54 3.28
N ILE A 178 -14.83 16.05 2.51
CA ILE A 178 -13.94 14.96 2.90
C ILE A 178 -12.58 15.54 3.32
N THR A 179 -12.08 15.11 4.47
CA THR A 179 -10.75 15.48 4.98
C THR A 179 -9.94 14.22 5.24
N LEU A 180 -8.63 14.28 4.97
CA LEU A 180 -7.68 13.21 5.29
C LEU A 180 -7.01 13.48 6.63
N PHE A 181 -6.91 12.44 7.44
CA PHE A 181 -6.27 12.47 8.77
C PHE A 181 -5.19 11.40 8.89
N LEU A 182 -4.08 11.73 9.56
CA LEU A 182 -3.05 10.77 9.96
C LEU A 182 -3.32 10.31 11.39
N VAL A 183 -3.58 9.02 11.56
CA VAL A 183 -3.99 8.39 12.82
C VAL A 183 -2.91 7.41 13.27
N ASP A 184 -2.51 7.47 14.53
CA ASP A 184 -1.65 6.44 15.12
C ASP A 184 -2.45 5.14 15.32
N ARG A 185 -1.85 3.99 15.01
CA ARG A 185 -2.52 2.70 15.13
C ARG A 185 -3.01 2.38 16.54
N ASP A 186 -2.34 2.94 17.56
CA ASP A 186 -2.64 2.72 18.98
C ASP A 186 -3.53 3.84 19.56
N SER A 187 -4.16 4.66 18.70
CA SER A 187 -5.07 5.74 19.14
C SER A 187 -6.21 5.19 19.98
N THR A 188 -6.46 5.83 21.13
CA THR A 188 -7.60 5.48 21.99
C THR A 188 -8.93 5.58 21.22
N GLY A 189 -9.76 4.56 21.30
CA GLY A 189 -11.02 4.45 20.58
C GLY A 189 -10.91 3.82 19.19
N LEU A 190 -9.68 3.54 18.70
CA LEU A 190 -9.49 2.77 17.49
C LEU A 190 -9.38 1.28 17.83
N SER A 191 -10.23 0.47 17.20
CA SER A 191 -10.16 -0.99 17.28
C SER A 191 -10.16 -1.61 15.90
N ARG A 192 -9.64 -2.84 15.77
CA ARG A 192 -9.55 -3.53 14.50
C ARG A 192 -9.92 -5.00 14.61
N GLN A 193 -10.40 -5.55 13.51
CA GLN A 193 -10.64 -6.97 13.32
C GLN A 193 -9.79 -7.45 12.14
N ASP A 194 -8.77 -8.24 12.42
CA ASP A 194 -7.77 -8.68 11.43
C ASP A 194 -8.24 -9.95 10.72
N TYR A 195 -7.95 -10.04 9.42
CA TYR A 195 -8.18 -11.23 8.58
C TYR A 195 -7.21 -11.26 7.40
N ARG A 196 -7.27 -12.31 6.58
CA ARG A 196 -6.50 -12.41 5.34
C ARG A 196 -7.40 -12.33 4.13
N LEU A 197 -6.91 -11.69 3.09
CA LEU A 197 -7.52 -11.67 1.77
C LEU A 197 -7.23 -12.99 1.02
N GLN A 198 -7.83 -13.15 -0.16
CA GLN A 198 -7.66 -14.34 -0.99
C GLN A 198 -6.19 -14.59 -1.40
N ASP A 199 -5.39 -13.55 -1.48
CA ASP A 199 -3.97 -13.56 -1.78
C ASP A 199 -3.07 -13.67 -0.53
N ASP A 200 -3.66 -14.00 0.63
CA ASP A 200 -3.02 -14.05 1.94
C ASP A 200 -2.48 -12.71 2.47
N VAL A 201 -2.70 -11.60 1.78
CA VAL A 201 -2.34 -10.28 2.29
C VAL A 201 -3.20 -9.97 3.51
N PRO A 202 -2.62 -9.49 4.63
CA PRO A 202 -3.38 -9.13 5.81
C PRO A 202 -4.21 -7.87 5.57
N ALA A 203 -5.44 -7.88 6.06
CA ALA A 203 -6.34 -6.73 6.05
C ALA A 203 -7.12 -6.65 7.37
N SER A 204 -7.74 -5.52 7.63
CA SER A 204 -8.52 -5.31 8.84
C SER A 204 -9.78 -4.49 8.55
N GLU A 205 -10.83 -4.78 9.30
CA GLU A 205 -11.91 -3.81 9.54
C GLU A 205 -11.46 -2.88 10.66
N LEU A 206 -11.62 -1.58 10.48
CA LEU A 206 -11.31 -0.57 11.50
C LEU A 206 -12.59 0.05 12.04
N ILE A 207 -12.68 0.17 13.36
CA ILE A 207 -13.79 0.81 14.07
C ILE A 207 -13.24 2.00 14.86
N PHE A 208 -13.79 3.16 14.57
CA PHE A 208 -13.49 4.41 15.25
C PHE A 208 -14.65 4.74 16.20
N ASP A 209 -14.36 4.74 17.49
CA ASP A 209 -15.31 5.09 18.55
C ASP A 209 -14.72 6.25 19.37
N ASN A 210 -15.15 7.46 19.05
CA ASN A 210 -14.67 8.70 19.66
C ASN A 210 -13.14 8.87 19.61
N VAL A 211 -12.52 8.53 18.49
CA VAL A 211 -11.08 8.74 18.28
C VAL A 211 -10.78 10.22 18.19
N CYS A 212 -10.08 10.76 19.19
CA CYS A 212 -9.74 12.17 19.27
C CYS A 212 -8.41 12.47 18.60
N LEU A 213 -8.40 13.37 17.63
CA LEU A 213 -7.23 13.81 16.89
C LEU A 213 -7.03 15.31 17.06
N SER A 214 -5.79 15.74 17.20
CA SER A 214 -5.45 17.16 17.14
C SER A 214 -5.56 17.70 15.70
N ARG A 215 -5.69 19.00 15.55
CA ARG A 215 -5.67 19.65 14.23
C ARG A 215 -4.43 19.35 13.39
N THR A 216 -3.31 19.03 14.05
CA THR A 216 -2.06 18.65 13.37
C THR A 216 -2.12 17.30 12.66
N ALA A 217 -3.15 16.49 12.90
CA ALA A 217 -3.38 15.24 12.21
C ALA A 217 -3.98 15.42 10.79
N ILE A 218 -4.45 16.62 10.46
CA ILE A 218 -5.01 16.91 9.13
C ILE A 218 -3.91 16.84 8.08
N MET A 219 -4.17 16.11 7.00
CA MET A 219 -3.24 15.90 5.89
C MET A 219 -3.67 16.57 4.59
N SER A 220 -4.96 16.86 4.40
CA SER A 220 -5.48 17.58 3.24
C SER A 220 -5.89 19.00 3.61
N GLU A 221 -6.23 19.83 2.63
CA GLU A 221 -7.10 20.96 2.91
C GLU A 221 -8.40 20.47 3.53
N LEU A 222 -8.94 21.22 4.51
CA LEU A 222 -10.19 20.85 5.18
C LEU A 222 -11.32 20.81 4.15
N ASP A 223 -12.13 19.77 4.20
CA ASP A 223 -13.25 19.50 3.29
C ASP A 223 -12.87 19.20 1.82
N CYS A 224 -11.59 19.21 1.45
CA CYS A 224 -11.09 19.10 0.07
C CYS A 224 -10.18 17.86 -0.16
N GLY A 225 -10.38 16.77 0.57
CA GLY A 225 -9.52 15.58 0.49
C GLY A 225 -9.74 14.69 -0.73
N LEU A 226 -10.91 14.74 -1.39
CA LEU A 226 -11.25 13.82 -2.48
C LEU A 226 -10.26 13.85 -3.66
N PRO A 227 -9.78 14.99 -4.17
CA PRO A 227 -8.80 15.00 -5.26
C PRO A 227 -7.49 14.28 -4.92
N MET A 228 -7.05 14.34 -3.66
CA MET A 228 -5.88 13.58 -3.19
C MET A 228 -6.14 12.08 -3.19
N ILE A 229 -7.35 11.66 -2.77
CA ILE A 229 -7.77 10.26 -2.80
C ILE A 229 -7.79 9.73 -4.23
N GLU A 230 -8.43 10.44 -5.16
CA GLU A 230 -8.50 10.07 -6.58
C GLU A 230 -7.11 9.91 -7.17
N LEU A 231 -6.21 10.89 -6.94
CA LEU A 231 -4.84 10.85 -7.43
C LEU A 231 -4.08 9.60 -6.95
N VAL A 232 -4.13 9.28 -5.67
CA VAL A 232 -3.35 8.14 -5.13
C VAL A 232 -3.98 6.79 -5.47
N VAL A 233 -5.30 6.74 -5.64
CA VAL A 233 -5.98 5.54 -6.13
C VAL A 233 -5.59 5.26 -7.58
N ASP A 234 -5.52 6.27 -8.45
CA ASP A 234 -5.04 6.11 -9.82
C ASP A 234 -3.59 5.63 -9.87
N HIS A 235 -2.71 6.19 -9.02
CA HIS A 235 -1.35 5.68 -8.85
C HIS A 235 -1.33 4.22 -8.38
N GLY A 236 -2.15 3.87 -7.41
CA GLY A 236 -2.29 2.50 -6.91
C GLY A 236 -2.74 1.53 -8.00
N ILE A 237 -3.76 1.90 -8.78
CA ILE A 237 -4.26 1.12 -9.92
C ILE A 237 -3.16 0.86 -10.94
N ALA A 238 -2.39 1.90 -11.31
CA ALA A 238 -1.28 1.76 -12.26
C ALA A 238 -0.24 0.74 -11.77
N MET A 239 0.11 0.76 -10.48
CA MET A 239 1.10 -0.16 -9.90
C MET A 239 0.54 -1.59 -9.78
N VAL A 240 -0.73 -1.76 -9.41
CA VAL A 240 -1.39 -3.08 -9.42
C VAL A 240 -1.46 -3.67 -10.83
N CYS A 241 -1.69 -2.84 -11.85
CA CYS A 241 -1.63 -3.29 -13.24
C CYS A 241 -0.22 -3.76 -13.64
N ALA A 242 0.82 -3.04 -13.21
CA ALA A 242 2.21 -3.46 -13.45
C ALA A 242 2.55 -4.78 -12.75
N GLU A 243 2.18 -4.92 -11.48
CA GLU A 243 2.32 -6.17 -10.72
C GLU A 243 1.61 -7.33 -11.42
N ALA A 244 0.38 -7.12 -11.91
CA ALA A 244 -0.39 -8.11 -12.65
C ALA A 244 0.34 -8.56 -13.93
N VAL A 245 1.00 -7.65 -14.66
CA VAL A 245 1.81 -8.00 -15.83
C VAL A 245 2.97 -8.93 -15.42
N GLY A 246 3.66 -8.64 -14.32
CA GLY A 246 4.71 -9.50 -13.78
C GLY A 246 4.21 -10.90 -13.41
N ILE A 247 3.06 -10.97 -12.73
CA ILE A 247 2.40 -12.24 -12.37
C ILE A 247 2.03 -13.03 -13.63
N MET A 248 1.40 -12.40 -14.61
CA MET A 248 1.02 -13.04 -15.87
C MET A 248 2.23 -13.58 -16.63
N SER A 249 3.35 -12.85 -16.65
CA SER A 249 4.61 -13.29 -17.29
C SER A 249 5.18 -14.53 -16.60
N ALA A 250 5.13 -14.58 -15.27
CA ALA A 250 5.56 -15.75 -14.50
C ALA A 250 4.68 -16.97 -14.77
N LEU A 251 3.35 -16.79 -14.76
CA LEU A 251 2.39 -17.85 -15.08
C LEU A 251 2.56 -18.37 -16.49
N TYR A 252 2.75 -17.49 -17.47
CA TYR A 252 3.02 -17.88 -18.86
C TYR A 252 4.29 -18.73 -18.95
N THR A 253 5.38 -18.30 -18.33
CA THR A 253 6.66 -19.01 -18.34
C THR A 253 6.54 -20.39 -17.68
N ALA A 254 5.88 -20.47 -16.51
CA ALA A 254 5.66 -21.72 -15.79
C ALA A 254 4.79 -22.69 -16.61
N THR A 255 3.72 -22.18 -17.24
CA THR A 255 2.82 -22.97 -18.09
C THR A 255 3.57 -23.52 -19.32
N LEU A 256 4.33 -22.66 -19.99
CA LEU A 256 5.13 -23.07 -21.15
C LEU A 256 6.14 -24.16 -20.80
N GLN A 257 6.81 -24.03 -19.65
CA GLN A 257 7.73 -25.05 -19.18
C GLN A 257 7.00 -26.36 -18.84
N TYR A 258 5.85 -26.27 -18.20
CA TYR A 258 5.05 -27.43 -17.81
C TYR A 258 4.60 -28.23 -19.05
N VAL A 259 4.06 -27.56 -20.08
CA VAL A 259 3.58 -28.27 -21.29
C VAL A 259 4.71 -28.90 -22.10
N LYS A 260 5.95 -28.35 -21.99
CA LYS A 260 7.14 -28.93 -22.62
C LYS A 260 7.70 -30.14 -21.90
N THR A 261 7.50 -30.24 -20.58
CA THR A 261 8.13 -31.26 -19.74
C THR A 261 7.16 -32.35 -19.27
N ARG A 262 5.88 -32.03 -19.14
CA ARG A 262 4.83 -33.01 -18.73
C ARG A 262 4.55 -33.96 -19.88
N GLU A 263 4.80 -35.25 -19.70
CA GLU A 263 4.50 -36.29 -20.69
C GLU A 263 3.19 -37.01 -20.36
N GLN A 264 2.40 -37.24 -21.38
CA GLN A 264 1.24 -38.13 -21.41
C GLN A 264 1.19 -38.82 -22.78
N PHE A 265 0.69 -40.02 -22.83
CA PHE A 265 0.60 -40.83 -24.05
C PHE A 265 1.92 -40.90 -24.86
N GLY A 266 3.07 -40.96 -24.14
CA GLY A 266 4.40 -41.13 -24.71
C GLY A 266 5.03 -39.88 -25.32
N GLN A 267 4.46 -38.68 -25.09
CA GLN A 267 5.04 -37.42 -25.57
C GLN A 267 4.65 -36.22 -24.67
N PRO A 268 5.43 -35.12 -24.75
CA PRO A 268 5.06 -33.87 -24.06
C PRO A 268 3.67 -33.39 -24.45
N ILE A 269 2.89 -32.95 -23.45
CA ILE A 269 1.49 -32.52 -23.68
C ILE A 269 1.38 -31.31 -24.60
N GLY A 270 2.41 -30.48 -24.73
CA GLY A 270 2.47 -29.36 -25.66
C GLY A 270 2.56 -29.75 -27.14
N LYS A 271 2.60 -31.04 -27.46
CA LYS A 271 2.58 -31.55 -28.83
C LYS A 271 1.17 -31.90 -29.32
N PHE A 272 0.16 -31.79 -28.44
CA PHE A 272 -1.26 -32.05 -28.80
C PHE A 272 -1.95 -30.70 -29.21
#